data_cc79c9665401091e1861e7565512a6eb
#
_entry.id   cc79c9665401091e1861e7565512a6eb
#
_cell.length_a   1.000
_cell.length_b   1.000
_cell.length_c   1.000
_cell.angle_alpha   90.00
_cell.angle_beta   90.00
_cell.angle_gamma   90.00
#
_symmetry.space_group_name_H-M   'P 1'
#
loop_
_entity.id
_entity.type
_entity.pdbx_description
1 polymer ?
#
loop_
_entity_poly.entity_id
_entity_poly.type
_entity_poly.pdbx_seq_one_letter_code
_entity_poly.pdbx_strand_id
1 'polypeptide(L)'
;MSAPGPSPLAPDGVDPDLVPKRALPTGARIPVVGLGTFGSDAVPGEAVAEAVVEAARVGYRHFDCASVYGNEHLIGPALREVLRSGVRREDLWVTSKLWNDKHGEKDATPSCEKSLRDLQLDHLDLYLVHWPFPNFHPPGCDVTSRSADARPYVHEAYMRKWRQMERLVERGLVRHIGTSNMTIPKLELLLRDAAIPPAANEMELHPHFQQPELLRYVEGRGIVPIGYSPLGSPGRPERDRTPEDTVDIEDPVIVAIARRRGVHPAAVCIRWALQRGHVAIPFSVKRANYLANLRSA
;
A
#
# COMPACT_ATOMS: atom_id res chain seq x y z
N MET A 1 -38.55 -1.15 -13.77
CA MET A 1 -37.24 -0.50 -13.66
C MET A 1 -37.12 0.03 -12.24
N SER A 2 -36.35 -0.62 -11.38
CA SER A 2 -36.08 -0.13 -10.02
C SER A 2 -35.29 1.16 -10.15
N ALA A 3 -35.67 2.20 -9.39
CA ALA A 3 -34.90 3.43 -9.32
C ALA A 3 -33.42 3.09 -8.96
N PRO A 4 -32.44 3.77 -9.56
CA PRO A 4 -31.06 3.58 -9.17
C PRO A 4 -30.98 3.85 -7.67
N GLY A 5 -30.39 2.88 -6.93
CA GLY A 5 -30.10 3.06 -5.51
C GLY A 5 -29.26 4.32 -5.29
N PRO A 6 -29.21 4.86 -4.06
CA PRO A 6 -28.43 6.05 -3.79
C PRO A 6 -27.00 5.86 -4.28
N SER A 7 -26.49 6.87 -5.00
CA SER A 7 -25.11 6.85 -5.50
C SER A 7 -24.16 6.51 -4.33
N PRO A 8 -23.25 5.57 -4.48
CA PRO A 8 -22.29 5.23 -3.42
C PRO A 8 -21.34 6.40 -3.10
N LEU A 9 -21.34 7.45 -3.91
CA LEU A 9 -20.48 8.60 -3.82
C LEU A 9 -21.11 9.72 -3.01
N ALA A 10 -20.35 10.28 -2.06
CA ALA A 10 -20.77 11.47 -1.31
C ALA A 10 -20.89 12.69 -2.25
N PRO A 11 -21.82 13.66 -1.98
CA PRO A 11 -22.03 14.82 -2.85
C PRO A 11 -20.79 15.68 -3.10
N ASP A 12 -19.85 15.70 -2.16
CA ASP A 12 -18.57 16.41 -2.24
C ASP A 12 -17.40 15.47 -2.60
N GLY A 13 -17.68 14.22 -2.89
CA GLY A 13 -16.69 13.21 -3.28
C GLY A 13 -16.06 13.50 -4.64
N VAL A 14 -14.98 12.78 -4.93
CA VAL A 14 -14.29 12.78 -6.22
C VAL A 14 -14.79 11.60 -7.03
N ASP A 15 -15.19 11.83 -8.27
CA ASP A 15 -15.55 10.76 -9.17
C ASP A 15 -14.33 9.82 -9.35
N PRO A 16 -14.44 8.52 -8.98
CA PRO A 16 -13.34 7.58 -9.09
C PRO A 16 -12.74 7.45 -10.51
N ASP A 17 -13.53 7.73 -11.54
CA ASP A 17 -13.07 7.66 -12.93
C ASP A 17 -12.19 8.86 -13.30
N LEU A 18 -12.28 9.97 -12.56
CA LEU A 18 -11.40 11.13 -12.70
C LEU A 18 -10.07 10.95 -11.96
N VAL A 19 -9.97 9.99 -11.02
CA VAL A 19 -8.70 9.68 -10.34
C VAL A 19 -7.78 8.96 -11.33
N PRO A 20 -6.60 9.52 -11.64
CA PRO A 20 -5.67 8.88 -12.55
C PRO A 20 -5.31 7.46 -12.10
N LYS A 21 -5.04 6.59 -13.08
CA LYS A 21 -4.63 5.21 -12.82
C LYS A 21 -3.32 4.93 -13.56
N ARG A 22 -2.38 4.31 -12.88
CA ARG A 22 -1.11 3.88 -13.50
C ARG A 22 -1.28 2.47 -14.06
N ALA A 23 -0.81 2.27 -15.30
CA ALA A 23 -0.83 0.95 -15.94
C ALA A 23 0.30 0.07 -15.41
N LEU A 24 -0.01 -1.20 -15.18
CA LEU A 24 0.94 -2.27 -14.94
C LEU A 24 1.32 -2.92 -16.29
N PRO A 25 2.46 -3.66 -16.36
CA PRO A 25 2.82 -4.40 -17.58
C PRO A 25 1.77 -5.40 -18.06
N THR A 26 0.94 -5.88 -17.15
CA THR A 26 -0.18 -6.80 -17.43
C THR A 26 -1.39 -6.13 -18.07
N GLY A 27 -1.40 -4.79 -18.21
CA GLY A 27 -2.55 -4.01 -18.67
C GLY A 27 -3.53 -3.61 -17.56
N ALA A 28 -3.42 -4.17 -16.37
CA ALA A 28 -4.21 -3.73 -15.21
C ALA A 28 -3.83 -2.29 -14.81
N ARG A 29 -4.73 -1.61 -14.12
CA ARG A 29 -4.55 -0.18 -13.78
C ARG A 29 -4.80 0.04 -12.28
N ILE A 30 -3.78 0.51 -11.57
CA ILE A 30 -3.84 0.87 -10.14
C ILE A 30 -4.17 2.36 -9.99
N PRO A 31 -5.15 2.76 -9.14
CA PRO A 31 -5.37 4.16 -8.81
C PRO A 31 -4.13 4.77 -8.15
N VAL A 32 -3.74 5.98 -8.60
CA VAL A 32 -2.48 6.62 -8.16
C VAL A 32 -2.51 7.14 -6.73
N VAL A 33 -3.69 7.24 -6.11
CA VAL A 33 -3.84 7.55 -4.69
C VAL A 33 -4.60 6.41 -4.03
N GLY A 34 -3.97 5.77 -3.04
CA GLY A 34 -4.57 4.75 -2.20
C GLY A 34 -4.70 5.24 -0.75
N LEU A 35 -5.58 4.62 0.02
CA LEU A 35 -5.64 4.79 1.47
C LEU A 35 -4.75 3.71 2.11
N GLY A 36 -3.66 4.14 2.77
CA GLY A 36 -2.93 3.27 3.69
C GLY A 36 -3.78 2.93 4.90
N THR A 37 -3.63 1.72 5.44
CA THR A 37 -4.41 1.25 6.59
C THR A 37 -3.56 0.97 7.84
N PHE A 38 -2.31 1.34 7.82
CA PHE A 38 -1.46 1.27 9.01
C PHE A 38 -1.78 2.44 9.95
N GLY A 39 -2.58 2.17 10.99
CA GLY A 39 -2.96 3.15 12.00
C GLY A 39 -1.86 3.51 12.99
N SER A 40 -0.66 2.94 12.84
CA SER A 40 0.36 3.00 13.89
C SER A 40 -0.18 2.46 15.23
N ASP A 41 0.50 2.67 16.32
CA ASP A 41 0.00 2.30 17.66
C ASP A 41 -1.03 3.30 18.20
N ALA A 42 -1.24 4.40 17.49
CA ALA A 42 -2.04 5.54 17.96
C ALA A 42 -3.50 5.51 17.51
N VAL A 43 -3.85 4.71 16.49
CA VAL A 43 -5.21 4.71 15.91
C VAL A 43 -5.82 3.31 16.03
N PRO A 44 -6.97 3.18 16.71
CA PRO A 44 -7.68 1.90 16.79
C PRO A 44 -8.07 1.33 15.42
N GLY A 45 -8.03 0.00 15.29
CA GLY A 45 -8.39 -0.67 14.04
C GLY A 45 -9.81 -0.39 13.57
N GLU A 46 -10.75 -0.20 14.50
CA GLU A 46 -12.14 0.18 14.22
C GLU A 46 -12.23 1.53 13.52
N ALA A 47 -11.46 2.52 13.97
CA ALA A 47 -11.41 3.84 13.34
C ALA A 47 -10.79 3.77 11.93
N VAL A 48 -9.83 2.85 11.70
CA VAL A 48 -9.30 2.59 10.36
C VAL A 48 -10.37 1.95 9.47
N ALA A 49 -11.14 0.99 9.98
CA ALA A 49 -12.21 0.34 9.24
C ALA A 49 -13.33 1.33 8.86
N GLU A 50 -13.74 2.20 9.78
CA GLU A 50 -14.68 3.31 9.49
C GLU A 50 -14.13 4.23 8.40
N ALA A 51 -12.83 4.57 8.47
CA ALA A 51 -12.19 5.40 7.45
C ALA A 51 -12.17 4.73 6.07
N VAL A 52 -12.07 3.40 5.97
CA VAL A 52 -12.18 2.66 4.70
C VAL A 52 -13.55 2.87 4.05
N VAL A 53 -14.65 2.76 4.82
CA VAL A 53 -16.01 2.98 4.32
C VAL A 53 -16.18 4.42 3.84
N GLU A 54 -15.80 5.39 4.68
CA GLU A 54 -15.95 6.81 4.35
C GLU A 54 -15.04 7.25 3.19
N ALA A 55 -13.82 6.70 3.11
CA ALA A 55 -12.94 6.94 1.99
C ALA A 55 -13.52 6.41 0.67
N ALA A 56 -14.13 5.22 0.69
CA ALA A 56 -14.84 4.71 -0.49
C ALA A 56 -16.00 5.63 -0.90
N ARG A 57 -16.74 6.19 0.07
CA ARG A 57 -17.82 7.15 -0.17
C ARG A 57 -17.35 8.47 -0.78
N VAL A 58 -16.11 8.91 -0.49
CA VAL A 58 -15.55 10.10 -1.12
C VAL A 58 -14.77 9.80 -2.41
N GLY A 59 -14.70 8.53 -2.84
CA GLY A 59 -14.19 8.19 -4.16
C GLY A 59 -12.93 7.32 -4.18
N TYR A 60 -12.36 6.93 -3.03
CA TYR A 60 -11.24 5.98 -3.03
C TYR A 60 -11.64 4.63 -3.61
N ARG A 61 -10.73 4.07 -4.42
CA ARG A 61 -10.84 2.72 -4.99
C ARG A 61 -9.57 1.89 -4.81
N HIS A 62 -8.61 2.40 -4.02
CA HIS A 62 -7.37 1.69 -3.69
C HIS A 62 -7.16 1.70 -2.18
N PHE A 63 -7.02 0.50 -1.60
CA PHE A 63 -6.78 0.27 -0.16
C PHE A 63 -5.53 -0.58 0.00
N ASP A 64 -4.60 -0.09 0.81
CA ASP A 64 -3.33 -0.76 1.09
C ASP A 64 -3.33 -1.32 2.51
N CYS A 65 -3.38 -2.66 2.62
CA CYS A 65 -3.45 -3.43 3.85
C CYS A 65 -2.15 -4.22 4.08
N ALA A 66 -2.01 -4.81 5.24
CA ALA A 66 -1.02 -5.84 5.51
C ALA A 66 -1.45 -6.68 6.72
N SER A 67 -1.10 -7.96 6.70
CA SER A 67 -1.41 -8.90 7.79
C SER A 67 -0.82 -8.46 9.14
N VAL A 68 0.36 -7.84 9.12
CA VAL A 68 1.05 -7.35 10.33
C VAL A 68 0.34 -6.15 10.99
N TYR A 69 -0.50 -5.42 10.26
CA TYR A 69 -1.24 -4.28 10.84
C TYR A 69 -2.32 -4.73 11.84
N GLY A 70 -2.63 -6.04 11.87
CA GLY A 70 -3.54 -6.63 12.85
C GLY A 70 -5.02 -6.25 12.70
N ASN A 71 -5.37 -5.51 11.63
CA ASN A 71 -6.71 -4.93 11.45
C ASN A 71 -7.48 -5.44 10.21
N GLU A 72 -6.91 -6.37 9.44
CA GLU A 72 -7.59 -6.91 8.24
C GLU A 72 -8.98 -7.48 8.56
N HIS A 73 -9.15 -8.13 9.71
CA HIS A 73 -10.42 -8.69 10.16
C HIS A 73 -11.50 -7.63 10.46
N LEU A 74 -11.11 -6.38 10.74
CA LEU A 74 -12.00 -5.24 10.89
C LEU A 74 -12.27 -4.55 9.55
N ILE A 75 -11.27 -4.53 8.67
CA ILE A 75 -11.38 -3.94 7.33
C ILE A 75 -12.29 -4.81 6.42
N GLY A 76 -12.31 -6.12 6.58
CA GLY A 76 -13.15 -7.00 5.78
C GLY A 76 -14.64 -6.67 5.82
N PRO A 77 -15.27 -6.53 7.01
CA PRO A 77 -16.65 -6.03 7.12
C PRO A 77 -16.84 -4.65 6.47
N ALA A 78 -15.88 -3.73 6.59
CA ALA A 78 -15.92 -2.42 5.95
C ALA A 78 -15.92 -2.52 4.41
N LEU A 79 -15.04 -3.35 3.83
CA LEU A 79 -15.03 -3.61 2.39
C LEU A 79 -16.35 -4.27 1.92
N ARG A 80 -16.93 -5.17 2.72
CA ARG A 80 -18.25 -5.73 2.45
C ARG A 80 -19.34 -4.66 2.39
N GLU A 81 -19.30 -3.69 3.30
CA GLU A 81 -20.23 -2.55 3.30
C GLU A 81 -20.05 -1.72 2.03
N VAL A 82 -18.81 -1.43 1.64
CA VAL A 82 -18.49 -0.73 0.39
C VAL A 82 -19.07 -1.47 -0.82
N LEU A 83 -18.89 -2.78 -0.91
CA LEU A 83 -19.45 -3.59 -2.00
C LEU A 83 -20.99 -3.59 -2.00
N ARG A 84 -21.62 -3.67 -0.82
CA ARG A 84 -23.09 -3.61 -0.68
C ARG A 84 -23.66 -2.23 -1.05
N SER A 85 -22.88 -1.17 -0.96
CA SER A 85 -23.31 0.18 -1.37
C SER A 85 -23.34 0.38 -2.88
N GLY A 86 -22.97 -0.64 -3.68
CA GLY A 86 -23.01 -0.63 -5.14
C GLY A 86 -21.64 -0.41 -5.82
N VAL A 87 -20.54 -0.31 -5.05
CA VAL A 87 -19.20 -0.36 -5.63
C VAL A 87 -18.91 -1.80 -6.08
N ARG A 88 -18.50 -1.99 -7.33
CA ARG A 88 -18.19 -3.32 -7.85
C ARG A 88 -16.81 -3.77 -7.38
N ARG A 89 -16.62 -5.08 -7.19
CA ARG A 89 -15.30 -5.62 -6.77
C ARG A 89 -14.18 -5.28 -7.75
N GLU A 90 -14.47 -5.30 -9.04
CA GLU A 90 -13.52 -4.96 -10.10
C GLU A 90 -13.12 -3.46 -10.14
N ASP A 91 -13.89 -2.59 -9.50
CA ASP A 91 -13.53 -1.18 -9.36
C ASP A 91 -12.58 -0.93 -8.18
N LEU A 92 -12.43 -1.92 -7.28
CA LEU A 92 -11.54 -1.84 -6.15
C LEU A 92 -10.17 -2.43 -6.47
N TRP A 93 -9.13 -1.77 -5.98
CA TRP A 93 -7.78 -2.28 -5.87
C TRP A 93 -7.44 -2.50 -4.40
N VAL A 94 -7.24 -3.74 -3.99
CA VAL A 94 -6.89 -4.09 -2.61
C VAL A 94 -5.55 -4.80 -2.60
N THR A 95 -4.61 -4.20 -1.88
CA THR A 95 -3.26 -4.75 -1.63
C THR A 95 -3.20 -5.34 -0.23
N SER A 96 -2.50 -6.46 -0.07
CA SER A 96 -2.02 -6.94 1.22
C SER A 96 -0.59 -7.47 1.11
N LYS A 97 0.00 -7.89 2.24
CA LYS A 97 1.44 -8.18 2.31
C LYS A 97 1.73 -9.41 3.16
N LEU A 98 2.66 -10.24 2.67
CA LEU A 98 3.24 -11.36 3.39
C LEU A 98 4.26 -10.83 4.40
N TRP A 99 4.01 -11.06 5.69
CA TRP A 99 4.89 -10.58 6.73
C TRP A 99 6.17 -11.41 6.88
N ASN A 100 7.15 -10.86 7.58
CA ASN A 100 8.52 -11.37 7.70
C ASN A 100 8.63 -12.68 8.50
N ASP A 101 7.67 -12.98 9.38
CA ASP A 101 7.59 -14.23 10.12
C ASP A 101 7.06 -15.41 9.26
N LYS A 102 6.60 -15.13 8.04
CA LYS A 102 6.01 -16.07 7.08
C LYS A 102 6.92 -16.27 5.85
N HIS A 103 8.22 -16.44 6.09
CA HIS A 103 9.20 -16.67 5.02
C HIS A 103 9.58 -18.15 4.84
N GLY A 104 8.91 -19.06 5.52
CA GLY A 104 9.11 -20.50 5.34
C GLY A 104 8.58 -21.02 3.99
N GLU A 105 8.96 -22.26 3.67
CA GLU A 105 8.68 -22.86 2.36
C GLU A 105 7.20 -23.12 2.06
N LYS A 106 6.32 -23.01 3.05
CA LYS A 106 4.87 -23.27 2.90
C LYS A 106 3.99 -22.15 3.48
N ASP A 107 4.56 -21.00 3.80
CA ASP A 107 3.87 -19.98 4.57
C ASP A 107 3.04 -19.00 3.73
N ALA A 108 3.44 -18.75 2.48
CA ALA A 108 2.79 -17.72 1.66
C ALA A 108 1.32 -18.04 1.36
N THR A 109 1.02 -19.30 1.06
CA THR A 109 -0.36 -19.69 0.76
C THR A 109 -1.30 -19.54 1.97
N PRO A 110 -1.04 -20.17 3.13
CA PRO A 110 -1.94 -20.00 4.28
C PRO A 110 -2.01 -18.55 4.78
N SER A 111 -0.93 -17.77 4.62
CA SER A 111 -0.95 -16.35 4.96
C SER A 111 -1.85 -15.54 4.03
N CYS A 112 -1.75 -15.76 2.72
CA CYS A 112 -2.64 -15.13 1.74
C CYS A 112 -4.10 -15.51 1.97
N GLU A 113 -4.37 -16.80 2.16
CA GLU A 113 -5.73 -17.31 2.46
C GLU A 113 -6.28 -16.74 3.78
N LYS A 114 -5.42 -16.50 4.78
CA LYS A 114 -5.83 -15.80 6.00
C LYS A 114 -6.21 -14.34 5.71
N SER A 115 -5.38 -13.59 4.98
CA SER A 115 -5.71 -12.21 4.59
C SER A 115 -7.01 -12.15 3.78
N LEU A 116 -7.23 -13.08 2.86
CA LEU A 116 -8.49 -13.17 2.09
C LEU A 116 -9.70 -13.39 2.98
N ARG A 117 -9.61 -14.32 3.96
CA ARG A 117 -10.70 -14.55 4.92
C ARG A 117 -10.95 -13.31 5.78
N ASP A 118 -9.91 -12.71 6.31
CA ASP A 118 -10.01 -11.55 7.18
C ASP A 118 -10.58 -10.34 6.41
N LEU A 119 -10.13 -10.08 5.19
CA LEU A 119 -10.64 -9.02 4.31
C LEU A 119 -11.99 -9.37 3.65
N GLN A 120 -12.48 -10.62 3.80
CA GLN A 120 -13.70 -11.11 3.20
C GLN A 120 -13.76 -10.96 1.66
N LEU A 121 -12.64 -11.28 1.02
CA LEU A 121 -12.44 -11.19 -0.43
C LEU A 121 -12.09 -12.55 -1.03
N ASP A 122 -12.47 -12.77 -2.29
CA ASP A 122 -12.13 -13.98 -3.04
C ASP A 122 -10.72 -13.90 -3.67
N HIS A 123 -10.23 -12.69 -3.91
CA HIS A 123 -8.89 -12.45 -4.43
C HIS A 123 -8.36 -11.06 -3.98
N LEU A 124 -7.03 -10.92 -3.96
CA LEU A 124 -6.35 -9.63 -3.87
C LEU A 124 -5.95 -9.13 -5.25
N ASP A 125 -5.89 -7.83 -5.44
CA ASP A 125 -5.37 -7.23 -6.67
C ASP A 125 -3.84 -7.25 -6.69
N LEU A 126 -3.21 -7.05 -5.53
CA LEU A 126 -1.77 -7.10 -5.37
C LEU A 126 -1.41 -7.76 -4.03
N TYR A 127 -0.46 -8.67 -4.06
CA TYR A 127 0.11 -9.26 -2.84
C TYR A 127 1.62 -9.08 -2.84
N LEU A 128 2.16 -8.43 -1.81
CA LEU A 128 3.56 -8.06 -1.71
C LEU A 128 4.30 -8.96 -0.72
N VAL A 129 5.56 -9.22 -0.98
CA VAL A 129 6.49 -9.61 0.09
C VAL A 129 6.89 -8.34 0.82
N HIS A 130 6.52 -8.20 2.10
CA HIS A 130 6.59 -6.94 2.85
C HIS A 130 8.03 -6.45 3.04
N TRP A 131 8.96 -7.37 3.35
CA TRP A 131 10.40 -7.11 3.41
C TRP A 131 11.18 -8.22 2.71
N PRO A 132 12.37 -7.93 2.17
CA PRO A 132 13.12 -8.92 1.39
C PRO A 132 13.75 -10.04 2.21
N PHE A 133 13.85 -9.88 3.52
CA PHE A 133 14.50 -10.82 4.44
C PHE A 133 13.55 -11.26 5.54
N PRO A 134 13.68 -12.50 6.04
CA PRO A 134 12.92 -12.94 7.20
C PRO A 134 13.50 -12.27 8.46
N ASN A 135 12.61 -11.80 9.31
CA ASN A 135 12.97 -11.45 10.68
C ASN A 135 12.66 -12.62 11.59
N PHE A 136 13.49 -12.87 12.59
CA PHE A 136 13.10 -13.75 13.66
C PHE A 136 12.25 -12.97 14.66
N HIS A 137 10.96 -13.25 14.65
CA HIS A 137 10.04 -12.72 15.64
C HIS A 137 9.35 -13.89 16.32
N PRO A 138 9.52 -14.07 17.63
CA PRO A 138 8.67 -14.97 18.40
C PRO A 138 7.21 -14.56 18.21
N PRO A 139 6.25 -15.50 18.29
CA PRO A 139 4.83 -15.17 18.24
C PRO A 139 4.47 -14.08 19.26
N GLY A 140 3.78 -13.04 18.79
CA GLY A 140 3.31 -11.95 19.65
C GLY A 140 4.36 -10.90 20.04
N CYS A 141 5.61 -11.00 19.55
CA CYS A 141 6.57 -9.91 19.76
C CYS A 141 6.44 -8.83 18.68
N ASP A 142 6.99 -7.69 19.03
CA ASP A 142 6.99 -6.53 18.18
C ASP A 142 7.82 -6.76 16.91
N VAL A 143 7.32 -6.24 15.83
CA VAL A 143 7.74 -6.50 14.47
C VAL A 143 8.63 -5.38 13.98
N THR A 144 9.84 -5.29 14.46
CA THR A 144 10.79 -4.34 13.91
C THR A 144 11.69 -5.00 12.89
N SER A 145 11.83 -4.38 11.72
CA SER A 145 12.79 -4.80 10.70
C SER A 145 14.26 -4.58 11.15
N ARG A 146 14.45 -3.90 12.28
CA ARG A 146 15.72 -3.55 12.90
C ARG A 146 16.12 -4.47 14.06
N SER A 147 15.36 -5.53 14.30
CA SER A 147 15.75 -6.52 15.30
C SER A 147 17.18 -7.01 15.03
N ALA A 148 17.99 -7.12 16.09
CA ALA A 148 19.34 -7.71 16.01
C ALA A 148 19.30 -9.16 15.52
N ASP A 149 18.15 -9.84 15.66
CA ASP A 149 17.91 -11.21 15.19
C ASP A 149 17.39 -11.28 13.76
N ALA A 150 17.27 -10.13 13.05
CA ALA A 150 16.86 -10.10 11.66
C ALA A 150 17.86 -10.88 10.79
N ARG A 151 17.36 -11.82 10.02
CA ARG A 151 18.19 -12.65 9.15
C ARG A 151 18.53 -11.91 7.86
N PRO A 152 19.75 -12.09 7.34
CA PRO A 152 20.15 -11.47 6.08
C PRO A 152 19.32 -11.97 4.91
N TYR A 153 19.29 -11.19 3.84
CA TYR A 153 18.76 -11.63 2.56
C TYR A 153 19.61 -12.75 1.99
N VAL A 154 18.97 -13.89 1.70
CA VAL A 154 19.57 -15.04 0.99
C VAL A 154 18.72 -15.28 -0.25
N HIS A 155 19.32 -15.11 -1.44
CA HIS A 155 18.56 -15.11 -2.70
C HIS A 155 17.82 -16.42 -2.96
N GLU A 156 18.45 -17.59 -2.75
CA GLU A 156 17.81 -18.89 -2.95
C GLU A 156 16.60 -19.09 -2.01
N ALA A 157 16.71 -18.62 -0.77
CA ALA A 157 15.59 -18.65 0.18
C ALA A 157 14.46 -17.71 -0.26
N TYR A 158 14.84 -16.53 -0.76
CA TYR A 158 13.86 -15.59 -1.31
C TYR A 158 13.15 -16.17 -2.54
N MET A 159 13.87 -16.82 -3.46
CA MET A 159 13.29 -17.45 -4.64
C MET A 159 12.35 -18.61 -4.31
N ARG A 160 12.65 -19.43 -3.28
CA ARG A 160 11.71 -20.47 -2.81
C ARG A 160 10.37 -19.84 -2.37
N LYS A 161 10.41 -18.69 -1.69
CA LYS A 161 9.21 -17.94 -1.32
C LYS A 161 8.55 -17.31 -2.54
N TRP A 162 9.33 -16.69 -3.46
CA TRP A 162 8.78 -16.09 -4.65
C TRP A 162 8.01 -17.08 -5.51
N ARG A 163 8.48 -18.32 -5.62
CA ARG A 163 7.75 -19.41 -6.29
C ARG A 163 6.40 -19.72 -5.64
N GLN A 164 6.26 -19.50 -4.33
CA GLN A 164 4.94 -19.61 -3.69
C GLN A 164 4.05 -18.43 -4.07
N MET A 165 4.60 -17.23 -4.16
CA MET A 165 3.86 -16.05 -4.64
C MET A 165 3.36 -16.25 -6.08
N GLU A 166 4.19 -16.79 -6.97
CA GLU A 166 3.81 -17.15 -8.35
C GLU A 166 2.63 -18.14 -8.38
N ARG A 167 2.68 -19.17 -7.52
CA ARG A 167 1.55 -20.12 -7.39
C ARG A 167 0.25 -19.49 -6.88
N LEU A 168 0.30 -18.41 -6.11
CA LEU A 168 -0.91 -17.69 -5.73
C LEU A 168 -1.62 -17.06 -6.94
N VAL A 169 -0.83 -16.57 -7.90
CA VAL A 169 -1.36 -16.04 -9.18
C VAL A 169 -1.98 -17.17 -9.98
N GLU A 170 -1.27 -18.30 -10.16
CA GLU A 170 -1.78 -19.47 -10.87
C GLU A 170 -3.09 -20.01 -10.29
N ARG A 171 -3.25 -19.93 -8.96
CA ARG A 171 -4.48 -20.34 -8.25
C ARG A 171 -5.60 -19.28 -8.30
N GLY A 172 -5.32 -18.10 -8.83
CA GLY A 172 -6.30 -17.01 -8.87
C GLY A 172 -6.58 -16.33 -7.52
N LEU A 173 -5.79 -16.62 -6.48
CA LEU A 173 -5.93 -16.00 -5.16
C LEU A 173 -5.45 -14.53 -5.16
N VAL A 174 -4.52 -14.22 -6.04
CA VAL A 174 -4.02 -12.85 -6.25
C VAL A 174 -3.92 -12.58 -7.76
N ARG A 175 -4.17 -11.35 -8.17
CA ARG A 175 -4.03 -10.94 -9.58
C ARG A 175 -2.60 -10.61 -9.93
N HIS A 176 -1.89 -9.94 -9.02
CA HIS A 176 -0.51 -9.51 -9.18
C HIS A 176 0.28 -9.79 -7.92
N ILE A 177 1.58 -10.03 -8.10
CA ILE A 177 2.54 -10.16 -7.01
C ILE A 177 3.60 -9.07 -7.13
N GLY A 178 4.16 -8.66 -6.01
CA GLY A 178 5.17 -7.63 -5.99
C GLY A 178 6.05 -7.71 -4.76
N THR A 179 6.91 -6.73 -4.66
CA THR A 179 7.89 -6.59 -3.59
C THR A 179 7.64 -5.33 -2.79
N SER A 180 8.16 -5.30 -1.58
CA SER A 180 8.27 -4.08 -0.79
C SER A 180 9.67 -4.00 -0.19
N ASN A 181 10.22 -2.78 -0.10
CA ASN A 181 11.54 -2.51 0.47
C ASN A 181 12.71 -3.24 -0.23
N MET A 182 12.56 -3.56 -1.51
CA MET A 182 13.63 -4.16 -2.30
C MET A 182 14.58 -3.08 -2.84
N THR A 183 15.87 -3.36 -2.75
CA THR A 183 16.94 -2.55 -3.32
C THR A 183 17.28 -3.01 -4.74
N ILE A 184 17.98 -2.18 -5.52
CA ILE A 184 18.36 -2.50 -6.91
C ILE A 184 19.06 -3.87 -7.03
N PRO A 185 20.13 -4.19 -6.26
CA PRO A 185 20.81 -5.48 -6.40
C PRO A 185 19.90 -6.68 -6.13
N LYS A 186 18.95 -6.56 -5.18
CA LYS A 186 18.00 -7.64 -4.89
C LYS A 186 16.94 -7.78 -6.00
N LEU A 187 16.49 -6.66 -6.58
CA LEU A 187 15.58 -6.67 -7.73
C LEU A 187 16.24 -7.27 -8.97
N GLU A 188 17.52 -7.00 -9.22
CA GLU A 188 18.28 -7.61 -10.33
C GLU A 188 18.31 -9.13 -10.23
N LEU A 189 18.63 -9.65 -9.03
CA LEU A 189 18.61 -11.08 -8.78
C LEU A 189 17.21 -11.68 -8.95
N LEU A 190 16.17 -11.01 -8.43
CA LEU A 190 14.80 -11.47 -8.57
C LEU A 190 14.36 -11.48 -10.04
N LEU A 191 14.60 -10.40 -10.78
CA LEU A 191 14.22 -10.29 -12.19
C LEU A 191 14.93 -11.30 -13.10
N ARG A 192 16.14 -11.71 -12.73
CA ARG A 192 16.87 -12.77 -13.46
C ARG A 192 16.18 -14.14 -13.32
N ASP A 193 15.63 -14.45 -12.14
CA ASP A 193 15.25 -15.82 -11.78
C ASP A 193 13.72 -16.00 -11.62
N ALA A 194 12.93 -14.93 -11.62
CA ALA A 194 11.47 -14.98 -11.50
C ALA A 194 10.80 -15.41 -12.81
N ALA A 195 9.83 -16.32 -12.73
CA ALA A 195 8.95 -16.64 -13.86
C ALA A 195 7.86 -15.57 -14.04
N ILE A 196 7.33 -15.04 -12.94
CA ILE A 196 6.42 -13.88 -12.92
C ILE A 196 7.18 -12.74 -12.27
N PRO A 197 7.55 -11.68 -13.00
CA PRO A 197 8.25 -10.54 -12.42
C PRO A 197 7.35 -9.75 -11.46
N PRO A 198 7.93 -8.99 -10.50
CA PRO A 198 7.15 -8.15 -9.61
C PRO A 198 6.42 -7.05 -10.39
N ALA A 199 5.12 -6.93 -10.16
CA ALA A 199 4.30 -5.89 -10.77
C ALA A 199 4.53 -4.51 -10.13
N ALA A 200 4.91 -4.49 -8.86
CA ALA A 200 5.18 -3.28 -8.09
C ALA A 200 6.32 -3.49 -7.11
N ASN A 201 7.00 -2.39 -6.73
CA ASN A 201 7.85 -2.30 -5.55
C ASN A 201 7.34 -1.17 -4.66
N GLU A 202 6.87 -1.51 -3.46
CA GLU A 202 6.46 -0.53 -2.48
C GLU A 202 7.68 -0.12 -1.64
N MET A 203 7.89 1.18 -1.47
CA MET A 203 9.07 1.73 -0.80
C MET A 203 8.75 3.07 -0.16
N GLU A 204 9.51 3.49 0.83
CA GLU A 204 9.37 4.82 1.41
C GLU A 204 9.74 5.87 0.36
N LEU A 205 8.80 6.75 0.02
CA LEU A 205 9.00 7.84 -0.95
C LEU A 205 8.25 9.08 -0.52
N HIS A 206 9.01 10.15 -0.28
CA HIS A 206 8.49 11.47 0.06
C HIS A 206 9.52 12.56 -0.29
N PRO A 207 9.18 13.86 -0.25
CA PRO A 207 10.08 14.93 -0.66
C PRO A 207 11.49 14.91 -0.05
N HIS A 208 11.63 14.49 1.22
CA HIS A 208 12.92 14.37 1.88
C HIS A 208 13.60 13.00 1.73
N PHE A 209 12.87 11.98 1.20
CA PHE A 209 13.43 10.65 0.93
C PHE A 209 13.04 10.17 -0.47
N GLN A 210 13.70 10.72 -1.48
CA GLN A 210 13.29 10.63 -2.88
C GLN A 210 13.74 9.35 -3.60
N GLN A 211 14.75 8.66 -3.14
CA GLN A 211 15.33 7.45 -3.73
C GLN A 211 15.43 7.49 -5.28
N PRO A 212 16.07 8.51 -5.88
CA PRO A 212 15.95 8.78 -7.31
C PRO A 212 16.51 7.66 -8.20
N GLU A 213 17.52 6.94 -7.73
CA GLU A 213 18.11 5.82 -8.47
C GLU A 213 17.17 4.61 -8.48
N LEU A 214 16.64 4.24 -7.31
CA LEU A 214 15.70 3.12 -7.19
C LEU A 214 14.41 3.43 -7.95
N LEU A 215 13.89 4.66 -7.86
CA LEU A 215 12.69 5.07 -8.59
C LEU A 215 12.88 4.91 -10.10
N ARG A 216 13.97 5.46 -10.66
CA ARG A 216 14.27 5.31 -12.10
C ARG A 216 14.48 3.85 -12.50
N TYR A 217 15.12 3.06 -11.63
CA TYR A 217 15.38 1.65 -11.91
C TYR A 217 14.06 0.86 -12.04
N VAL A 218 13.15 0.97 -11.07
CA VAL A 218 11.88 0.24 -11.11
C VAL A 218 11.01 0.68 -12.27
N GLU A 219 10.93 1.98 -12.55
CA GLU A 219 10.19 2.52 -13.70
C GLU A 219 10.74 2.00 -15.02
N GLY A 220 12.07 2.01 -15.19
CA GLY A 220 12.73 1.51 -16.40
C GLY A 220 12.55 0.00 -16.63
N ARG A 221 12.10 -0.75 -15.62
CA ARG A 221 11.78 -2.19 -15.69
C ARG A 221 10.27 -2.47 -15.75
N GLY A 222 9.44 -1.42 -15.85
CA GLY A 222 7.99 -1.55 -15.86
C GLY A 222 7.38 -1.94 -14.49
N ILE A 223 8.16 -1.90 -13.42
CA ILE A 223 7.69 -2.16 -12.06
C ILE A 223 7.07 -0.87 -11.52
N VAL A 224 5.82 -0.93 -11.06
CA VAL A 224 5.13 0.25 -10.52
C VAL A 224 5.70 0.62 -9.16
N PRO A 225 6.23 1.84 -8.98
CA PRO A 225 6.63 2.32 -7.66
C PRO A 225 5.40 2.73 -6.86
N ILE A 226 5.30 2.23 -5.63
CA ILE A 226 4.28 2.63 -4.65
C ILE A 226 5.01 3.28 -3.47
N GLY A 227 4.67 4.53 -3.16
CA GLY A 227 5.28 5.29 -2.07
C GLY A 227 4.46 5.22 -0.80
N TYR A 228 4.98 4.55 0.23
CA TYR A 228 4.44 4.69 1.58
C TYR A 228 5.08 5.88 2.31
N SER A 229 4.49 6.32 3.41
CA SER A 229 4.89 7.53 4.16
C SER A 229 5.05 8.78 3.28
N PRO A 230 4.11 9.09 2.36
CA PRO A 230 4.31 10.16 1.37
C PRO A 230 4.36 11.58 1.98
N LEU A 231 4.16 11.72 3.28
CA LEU A 231 4.21 12.96 4.04
C LEU A 231 5.42 13.04 4.99
N GLY A 232 6.44 12.21 4.79
CA GLY A 232 7.39 11.85 5.81
C GLY A 232 6.72 10.93 6.84
N SER A 233 7.23 10.88 8.04
CA SER A 233 6.77 9.92 9.04
C SER A 233 6.31 10.56 10.36
N PRO A 234 5.36 11.51 10.33
CA PRO A 234 4.90 12.19 11.55
C PRO A 234 4.24 11.24 12.57
N GLY A 235 3.68 10.13 12.09
CA GLY A 235 3.03 9.10 12.90
C GLY A 235 3.82 7.82 13.06
N ARG A 236 5.13 7.80 12.74
CA ARG A 236 5.97 6.60 12.89
C ARG A 236 6.01 6.19 14.37
N PRO A 237 5.80 4.89 14.70
CA PRO A 237 5.94 4.40 16.06
C PRO A 237 7.31 4.76 16.65
N GLU A 238 7.36 5.09 17.94
CA GLU A 238 8.60 5.55 18.59
C GLU A 238 9.73 4.53 18.45
N ARG A 239 9.41 3.23 18.55
CA ARG A 239 10.37 2.13 18.36
C ARG A 239 11.01 2.11 16.97
N ASP A 240 10.35 2.69 15.95
CA ASP A 240 10.82 2.73 14.56
C ASP A 240 11.39 4.09 14.16
N ARG A 241 11.35 5.08 15.05
CA ARG A 241 11.86 6.43 14.79
C ARG A 241 13.37 6.46 14.72
N THR A 242 13.87 7.33 13.84
CA THR A 242 15.29 7.67 13.73
C THR A 242 15.48 9.18 13.77
N PRO A 243 16.69 9.66 14.09
CA PRO A 243 17.01 11.10 14.03
C PRO A 243 16.82 11.71 12.64
N GLU A 244 16.84 10.87 11.59
CA GLU A 244 16.69 11.27 10.19
C GLU A 244 15.23 11.34 9.72
N ASP A 245 14.29 10.91 10.55
CA ASP A 245 12.87 10.98 10.21
C ASP A 245 12.42 12.44 10.03
N THR A 246 11.66 12.68 8.98
CA THR A 246 11.16 14.02 8.64
C THR A 246 9.66 14.11 8.75
N VAL A 247 9.18 15.34 8.96
CA VAL A 247 7.76 15.69 8.90
C VAL A 247 7.59 16.68 7.75
N ASP A 248 7.43 16.14 6.54
CA ASP A 248 7.47 16.91 5.31
C ASP A 248 6.42 18.02 5.23
N ILE A 249 5.26 17.81 5.88
CA ILE A 249 4.20 18.82 5.95
C ILE A 249 4.55 20.05 6.79
N GLU A 250 5.64 20.02 7.55
CA GLU A 250 6.17 21.13 8.35
C GLU A 250 7.36 21.83 7.66
N ASP A 251 7.86 21.26 6.55
CA ASP A 251 8.97 21.85 5.80
C ASP A 251 8.62 23.25 5.28
N PRO A 252 9.48 24.26 5.52
CA PRO A 252 9.19 25.65 5.14
C PRO A 252 8.93 25.84 3.65
N VAL A 253 9.60 25.08 2.77
CA VAL A 253 9.42 25.16 1.31
C VAL A 253 8.05 24.60 0.92
N ILE A 254 7.70 23.43 1.46
CA ILE A 254 6.40 22.79 1.21
C ILE A 254 5.27 23.67 1.74
N VAL A 255 5.42 24.21 2.96
CA VAL A 255 4.44 25.15 3.56
C VAL A 255 4.30 26.41 2.71
N ALA A 256 5.39 26.98 2.20
CA ALA A 256 5.35 28.17 1.34
C ALA A 256 4.62 27.86 0.00
N ILE A 257 4.85 26.70 -0.60
CA ILE A 257 4.13 26.25 -1.81
C ILE A 257 2.63 26.09 -1.51
N ALA A 258 2.30 25.41 -0.41
CA ALA A 258 0.93 25.19 0.01
C ALA A 258 0.15 26.49 0.19
N ARG A 259 0.75 27.48 0.88
CA ARG A 259 0.17 28.83 1.07
C ARG A 259 -0.09 29.53 -0.27
N ARG A 260 0.87 29.51 -1.19
CA ARG A 260 0.72 30.12 -2.52
C ARG A 260 -0.39 29.46 -3.35
N ARG A 261 -0.64 28.18 -3.13
CA ARG A 261 -1.67 27.40 -3.84
C ARG A 261 -3.01 27.34 -3.13
N GLY A 262 -3.10 27.85 -1.89
CA GLY A 262 -4.30 27.77 -1.08
C GLY A 262 -4.70 26.34 -0.71
N VAL A 263 -3.74 25.44 -0.52
CA VAL A 263 -3.94 24.03 -0.20
C VAL A 263 -3.21 23.63 1.07
N HIS A 264 -3.54 22.46 1.63
CA HIS A 264 -2.81 21.88 2.76
C HIS A 264 -1.42 21.37 2.29
N PRO A 265 -0.34 21.44 3.12
CA PRO A 265 0.99 20.90 2.78
C PRO A 265 0.97 19.43 2.32
N ALA A 266 0.11 18.58 2.89
CA ALA A 266 -0.06 17.20 2.44
C ALA A 266 -0.43 17.09 0.95
N ALA A 267 -1.25 18.01 0.43
CA ALA A 267 -1.62 18.04 -0.98
C ALA A 267 -0.39 18.32 -1.88
N VAL A 268 0.56 19.12 -1.41
CA VAL A 268 1.82 19.39 -2.11
C VAL A 268 2.66 18.12 -2.18
N CYS A 269 2.82 17.40 -1.05
CA CYS A 269 3.58 16.15 -1.01
C CYS A 269 2.96 15.08 -1.92
N ILE A 270 1.65 14.90 -1.87
CA ILE A 270 0.95 13.91 -2.72
C ILE A 270 1.07 14.31 -4.19
N ARG A 271 0.82 15.57 -4.54
CA ARG A 271 0.97 16.02 -5.93
C ARG A 271 2.38 15.87 -6.44
N TRP A 272 3.39 16.13 -5.61
CA TRP A 272 4.79 15.86 -5.91
C TRP A 272 5.02 14.38 -6.22
N ALA A 273 4.48 13.46 -5.40
CA ALA A 273 4.57 12.03 -5.61
C ALA A 273 4.01 11.63 -6.98
N LEU A 274 2.80 12.08 -7.30
CA LEU A 274 2.13 11.76 -8.56
C LEU A 274 2.87 12.32 -9.77
N GLN A 275 3.41 13.54 -9.69
CA GLN A 275 4.21 14.15 -10.76
C GLN A 275 5.52 13.44 -10.99
N ARG A 276 6.07 12.77 -9.97
CA ARG A 276 7.25 11.91 -10.11
C ARG A 276 6.90 10.50 -10.61
N GLY A 277 5.65 10.20 -10.85
CA GLY A 277 5.21 8.97 -11.48
C GLY A 277 4.95 7.80 -10.52
N HIS A 278 4.98 7.99 -9.20
CA HIS A 278 4.66 6.89 -8.27
C HIS A 278 3.27 7.02 -7.66
N VAL A 279 2.72 5.88 -7.25
CA VAL A 279 1.48 5.79 -6.49
C VAL A 279 1.74 6.24 -5.07
N ALA A 280 0.83 7.02 -4.46
CA ALA A 280 0.95 7.45 -3.08
C ALA A 280 -0.13 6.79 -2.21
N ILE A 281 0.25 6.30 -1.02
CA ILE A 281 -0.65 5.65 -0.07
C ILE A 281 -0.64 6.37 1.29
N PRO A 282 -1.11 7.64 1.35
CA PRO A 282 -1.23 8.35 2.62
C PRO A 282 -2.25 7.67 3.55
N PHE A 283 -2.01 7.77 4.86
CA PHE A 283 -2.94 7.34 5.89
C PHE A 283 -3.64 8.54 6.54
N SER A 284 -4.93 8.41 6.79
CA SER A 284 -5.69 9.27 7.71
C SER A 284 -7.05 8.64 8.02
N VAL A 285 -7.53 8.85 9.24
CA VAL A 285 -8.92 8.55 9.65
C VAL A 285 -9.81 9.80 9.66
N LYS A 286 -9.26 10.98 9.33
CA LYS A 286 -10.01 12.23 9.27
C LYS A 286 -10.54 12.45 7.85
N ARG A 287 -11.86 12.53 7.71
CA ARG A 287 -12.53 12.70 6.41
C ARG A 287 -11.97 13.86 5.59
N ALA A 288 -11.77 15.02 6.22
CA ALA A 288 -11.21 16.19 5.54
C ALA A 288 -9.82 15.91 4.92
N ASN A 289 -8.98 15.12 5.61
CA ASN A 289 -7.63 14.81 5.14
C ASN A 289 -7.66 13.87 3.94
N TYR A 290 -8.35 12.70 4.05
CA TYR A 290 -8.33 11.77 2.93
C TYR A 290 -9.10 12.30 1.71
N LEU A 291 -10.14 13.14 1.90
CA LEU A 291 -10.79 13.83 0.78
C LEU A 291 -9.84 14.84 0.10
N ALA A 292 -9.08 15.63 0.89
CA ALA A 292 -8.09 16.57 0.36
C ALA A 292 -6.95 15.82 -0.37
N ASN A 293 -6.51 14.68 0.20
CA ASN A 293 -5.51 13.83 -0.43
C ASN A 293 -5.97 13.30 -1.80
N LEU A 294 -7.21 12.81 -1.88
CA LEU A 294 -7.76 12.32 -3.15
C LEU A 294 -7.92 13.44 -4.19
N ARG A 295 -8.33 14.63 -3.77
CA ARG A 295 -8.44 15.83 -4.64
C ARG A 295 -7.09 16.33 -5.16
N SER A 296 -5.98 15.82 -4.62
CA SER A 296 -4.62 16.16 -5.08
C SER A 296 -4.19 15.33 -6.30
N ALA A 297 -4.99 14.37 -6.72
CA ALA A 297 -4.74 13.51 -7.87
C ALA A 297 -4.87 14.21 -9.23
#